data_49e8f068c7c1241b350d433d836076cc
#
_entry.id   49e8f068c7c1241b350d433d836076cc
#
_cell.length_a   1.000
_cell.length_b   1.000
_cell.length_c   1.000
_cell.angle_alpha   90.00
_cell.angle_beta   90.00
_cell.angle_gamma   90.00
#
_symmetry.space_group_name_H-M   'P 1'
#
loop_
_entity.id
_entity.type
_entity.pdbx_description
1 polymer ?
#
loop_
_entity_poly.entity_id
_entity_poly.type
_entity_poly.pdbx_seq_one_letter_code
_entity_poly.pdbx_strand_id
1 'polypeptide(L)'
;MLYVKNLEKSYYIGKTEYPVLKGVNLHVAQGEFVAVMGPSGSGKTTLLNCISCYIPYDKGIITLGGEKLGNMDETSLAKIRNEKLGFVFQDFMLLDGLTIRENILIPRIIKGTVGKDGENLADQLIRLFGIEHIQHKFPAEVSGGERQRTAVARSLINNPLLLLADEPTGNLDSKSSRNVIESFEEARTQLGATIFMVTHDAFSASFCDRVILLKDGRIYKQLEKQGERSIFHSQLLDVLKEMSNDD
;
A
#
# COMPACT_ATOMS: atom_id res chain seq x y z
N MET A 1 4.18 -2.41 14.87
CA MET A 1 3.25 -1.38 14.39
C MET A 1 1.99 -2.02 13.77
N LEU A 2 2.10 -2.79 12.68
CA LEU A 2 1.05 -3.70 12.21
C LEU A 2 1.39 -5.14 12.66
N TYR A 3 0.41 -5.84 13.24
CA TYR A 3 0.51 -7.26 13.60
C TYR A 3 -0.69 -8.00 13.04
N VAL A 4 -0.43 -9.09 12.33
CA VAL A 4 -1.42 -10.03 11.79
C VAL A 4 -1.11 -11.40 12.35
N LYS A 5 -2.08 -12.04 13.01
CA LYS A 5 -1.90 -13.35 13.65
C LYS A 5 -3.01 -14.30 13.23
N ASN A 6 -2.60 -15.45 12.66
CA ASN A 6 -3.49 -16.55 12.24
C ASN A 6 -4.68 -16.06 11.40
N LEU A 7 -4.42 -15.16 10.44
CA LEU A 7 -5.47 -14.57 9.60
C LEU A 7 -5.99 -15.59 8.60
N GLU A 8 -7.30 -15.85 8.65
CA GLU A 8 -8.02 -16.68 7.71
C GLU A 8 -9.13 -15.89 7.02
N LYS A 9 -9.28 -16.14 5.72
CA LYS A 9 -10.36 -15.57 4.90
C LYS A 9 -10.79 -16.55 3.83
N SER A 10 -12.08 -16.81 3.78
CA SER A 10 -12.73 -17.61 2.73
C SER A 10 -13.77 -16.78 1.99
N TYR A 11 -14.02 -17.12 0.75
CA TYR A 11 -15.16 -16.65 -0.03
C TYR A 11 -16.12 -17.81 -0.26
N TYR A 12 -17.41 -17.51 -0.45
CA TYR A 12 -18.46 -18.49 -0.66
C TYR A 12 -19.14 -18.26 -2.01
N ILE A 13 -19.22 -19.31 -2.83
CA ILE A 13 -20.03 -19.33 -4.05
C ILE A 13 -21.12 -20.39 -3.84
N GLY A 14 -22.34 -19.94 -3.57
CA GLY A 14 -23.41 -20.82 -3.11
C GLY A 14 -23.06 -21.47 -1.76
N LYS A 15 -22.91 -22.81 -1.74
CA LYS A 15 -22.51 -23.59 -0.55
C LYS A 15 -21.04 -23.99 -0.54
N THR A 16 -20.29 -23.67 -1.58
CA THR A 16 -18.87 -24.05 -1.70
C THR A 16 -17.98 -22.98 -1.09
N GLU A 17 -17.13 -23.38 -0.16
CA GLU A 17 -16.13 -22.53 0.48
C GLU A 17 -14.83 -22.54 -0.32
N TYR A 18 -14.27 -21.34 -0.52
CA TYR A 18 -12.97 -21.12 -1.19
C TYR A 18 -12.02 -20.41 -0.22
N PRO A 19 -11.19 -21.16 0.53
CA PRO A 19 -10.24 -20.56 1.47
C PRO A 19 -9.10 -19.86 0.72
N VAL A 20 -8.98 -18.54 0.93
CA VAL A 20 -7.99 -17.69 0.27
C VAL A 20 -6.82 -17.36 1.18
N LEU A 21 -7.06 -17.01 2.45
CA LEU A 21 -6.01 -16.84 3.45
C LEU A 21 -6.11 -17.97 4.47
N LYS A 22 -4.98 -18.63 4.76
CA LYS A 22 -4.94 -19.89 5.50
C LYS A 22 -3.96 -19.80 6.70
N GLY A 23 -4.27 -18.90 7.65
CA GLY A 23 -3.48 -18.72 8.86
C GLY A 23 -2.23 -17.85 8.65
N VAL A 24 -2.37 -16.72 7.95
CA VAL A 24 -1.27 -15.79 7.68
C VAL A 24 -0.82 -15.11 8.97
N ASN A 25 0.51 -15.11 9.20
CA ASN A 25 1.16 -14.43 10.33
C ASN A 25 2.23 -13.49 9.81
N LEU A 26 2.10 -12.18 10.06
CA LEU A 26 3.11 -11.20 9.71
C LEU A 26 3.11 -10.02 10.69
N HIS A 27 4.19 -9.30 10.72
CA HIS A 27 4.25 -7.99 11.38
C HIS A 27 4.99 -7.00 10.47
N VAL A 28 4.70 -5.71 10.65
CA VAL A 28 5.43 -4.61 10.02
C VAL A 28 5.85 -3.65 11.12
N ALA A 29 7.15 -3.36 11.20
CA ALA A 29 7.70 -2.40 12.14
C ALA A 29 7.35 -0.96 11.72
N GLN A 30 7.48 -0.02 12.63
CA GLN A 30 7.32 1.41 12.30
C GLN A 30 8.47 1.86 11.39
N GLY A 31 8.16 2.60 10.33
CA GLY A 31 9.12 3.07 9.34
C GLY A 31 9.64 1.99 8.39
N GLU A 32 9.12 0.76 8.47
CA GLU A 32 9.50 -0.34 7.57
C GLU A 32 8.76 -0.23 6.24
N PHE A 33 9.44 -0.50 5.14
CA PHE A 33 8.86 -0.67 3.82
C PHE A 33 8.84 -2.15 3.46
N VAL A 34 7.66 -2.77 3.49
CA VAL A 34 7.45 -4.21 3.23
C VAL A 34 6.67 -4.41 1.94
N ALA A 35 7.12 -5.32 1.09
CA ALA A 35 6.31 -5.79 -0.04
C ALA A 35 5.76 -7.20 0.21
N VAL A 36 4.56 -7.46 -0.32
CA VAL A 36 4.00 -8.81 -0.47
C VAL A 36 3.96 -9.15 -1.94
N MET A 37 4.63 -10.24 -2.31
CA MET A 37 4.68 -10.78 -3.67
C MET A 37 4.09 -12.18 -3.72
N GLY A 38 3.81 -12.65 -4.92
CA GLY A 38 3.32 -14.02 -5.17
C GLY A 38 2.53 -14.11 -6.47
N PRO A 39 2.19 -15.33 -6.94
CA PRO A 39 1.44 -15.54 -8.16
C PRO A 39 0.02 -14.95 -8.09
N SER A 40 -0.64 -14.85 -9.24
CA SER A 40 -2.06 -14.49 -9.29
C SER A 40 -2.88 -15.49 -8.46
N GLY A 41 -3.86 -15.00 -7.71
CA GLY A 41 -4.69 -15.86 -6.85
C GLY A 41 -4.07 -16.27 -5.51
N SER A 42 -2.82 -15.91 -5.18
CA SER A 42 -2.18 -16.27 -3.91
C SER A 42 -2.80 -15.63 -2.67
N GLY A 43 -3.67 -14.62 -2.83
CA GLY A 43 -4.38 -13.93 -1.74
C GLY A 43 -3.84 -12.56 -1.36
N LYS A 44 -2.91 -11.96 -2.13
CA LYS A 44 -2.28 -10.66 -1.82
C LYS A 44 -3.29 -9.52 -1.63
N THR A 45 -4.15 -9.29 -2.62
CA THR A 45 -5.19 -8.25 -2.55
C THR A 45 -6.20 -8.55 -1.44
N THR A 46 -6.52 -9.83 -1.19
CA THR A 46 -7.38 -10.22 -0.05
C THR A 46 -6.72 -9.87 1.28
N LEU A 47 -5.42 -10.13 1.43
CA LEU A 47 -4.65 -9.77 2.62
C LEU A 47 -4.65 -8.24 2.83
N LEU A 48 -4.36 -7.47 1.78
CA LEU A 48 -4.41 -6.01 1.82
C LEU A 48 -5.81 -5.51 2.19
N ASN A 49 -6.87 -6.07 1.61
CA ASN A 49 -8.25 -5.69 1.89
C ASN A 49 -8.69 -6.03 3.32
N CYS A 50 -8.19 -7.10 3.93
CA CYS A 50 -8.41 -7.40 5.35
C CYS A 50 -7.68 -6.39 6.25
N ILE A 51 -6.42 -6.08 5.96
CA ILE A 51 -5.62 -5.10 6.73
C ILE A 51 -6.24 -3.70 6.63
N SER A 52 -6.76 -3.35 5.47
CA SER A 52 -7.39 -2.06 5.20
C SER A 52 -8.80 -1.89 5.77
N CYS A 53 -9.36 -2.95 6.36
CA CYS A 53 -10.74 -2.97 6.84
C CYS A 53 -11.79 -2.76 5.72
N TYR A 54 -11.46 -3.06 4.45
CA TYR A 54 -12.44 -3.07 3.36
C TYR A 54 -13.30 -4.33 3.36
N ILE A 55 -12.72 -5.46 3.75
CA ILE A 55 -13.46 -6.72 3.90
C ILE A 55 -13.24 -7.29 5.31
N PRO A 56 -14.26 -7.92 5.90
CA PRO A 56 -14.09 -8.66 7.14
C PRO A 56 -13.25 -9.92 6.90
N TYR A 57 -12.47 -10.32 7.90
CA TYR A 57 -11.79 -11.61 7.94
C TYR A 57 -12.57 -12.60 8.81
N ASP A 58 -12.35 -13.91 8.60
CA ASP A 58 -13.14 -14.94 9.28
C ASP A 58 -12.52 -15.34 10.62
N LYS A 59 -11.18 -15.48 10.69
CA LYS A 59 -10.46 -15.77 11.93
C LYS A 59 -9.14 -15.02 12.00
N GLY A 60 -8.58 -14.96 13.21
CA GLY A 60 -7.31 -14.31 13.49
C GLY A 60 -7.45 -12.95 14.15
N ILE A 61 -6.36 -12.21 14.17
CA ILE A 61 -6.29 -10.88 14.78
C ILE A 61 -5.44 -9.98 13.89
N ILE A 62 -5.95 -8.79 13.61
CA ILE A 62 -5.17 -7.69 13.02
C ILE A 62 -5.10 -6.57 14.05
N THR A 63 -3.90 -6.06 14.32
CA THR A 63 -3.67 -4.93 15.23
C THR A 63 -2.83 -3.87 14.51
N LEU A 64 -3.28 -2.61 14.53
CA LEU A 64 -2.60 -1.46 13.96
C LEU A 64 -2.39 -0.38 15.04
N GLY A 65 -1.15 0.01 15.29
CA GLY A 65 -0.83 1.01 16.30
C GLY A 65 -1.31 0.65 17.72
N GLY A 66 -1.39 -0.67 18.03
CA GLY A 66 -1.91 -1.17 19.32
C GLY A 66 -3.42 -1.36 19.37
N GLU A 67 -4.17 -0.91 18.36
CA GLU A 67 -5.63 -1.09 18.27
C GLU A 67 -5.98 -2.32 17.44
N LYS A 68 -6.88 -3.17 17.96
CA LYS A 68 -7.36 -4.36 17.26
C LYS A 68 -8.40 -3.95 16.21
N LEU A 69 -8.13 -4.30 14.96
CA LEU A 69 -9.05 -4.11 13.83
C LEU A 69 -9.99 -5.31 13.71
N GLY A 70 -11.22 -5.04 13.28
CA GLY A 70 -12.27 -6.06 13.11
C GLY A 70 -13.32 -6.03 14.23
N ASN A 71 -14.53 -6.53 13.94
CA ASN A 71 -15.72 -6.49 14.80
C ASN A 71 -16.12 -5.06 15.24
N MET A 72 -15.84 -4.07 14.39
CA MET A 72 -16.22 -2.68 14.57
C MET A 72 -17.37 -2.34 13.63
N ASP A 73 -18.16 -1.32 13.99
CA ASP A 73 -19.17 -0.78 13.09
C ASP A 73 -18.53 -0.04 11.90
N GLU A 74 -19.27 0.15 10.83
CA GLU A 74 -18.74 0.76 9.59
C GLU A 74 -18.26 2.20 9.80
N THR A 75 -18.87 2.94 10.72
CA THR A 75 -18.45 4.32 11.06
C THR A 75 -17.06 4.32 11.66
N SER A 76 -16.78 3.42 12.60
CA SER A 76 -15.45 3.24 13.21
C SER A 76 -14.41 2.78 12.20
N LEU A 77 -14.77 1.83 11.32
CA LEU A 77 -13.88 1.37 10.23
C LEU A 77 -13.59 2.49 9.23
N ALA A 78 -14.58 3.30 8.85
CA ALA A 78 -14.40 4.46 7.97
C ALA A 78 -13.46 5.50 8.59
N LYS A 79 -13.57 5.74 9.92
CA LYS A 79 -12.66 6.62 10.65
C LYS A 79 -11.23 6.09 10.65
N ILE A 80 -11.02 4.80 10.89
CA ILE A 80 -9.70 4.16 10.82
C ILE A 80 -9.11 4.31 9.40
N ARG A 81 -9.89 4.03 8.35
CA ARG A 81 -9.46 4.18 6.96
C ARG A 81 -9.03 5.62 6.65
N ASN A 82 -9.74 6.62 7.14
CA ASN A 82 -9.41 8.03 6.87
C ASN A 82 -8.24 8.54 7.72
N GLU A 83 -8.16 8.15 9.00
CA GLU A 83 -7.21 8.76 9.95
C GLU A 83 -5.90 7.98 10.11
N LYS A 84 -5.95 6.63 9.98
CA LYS A 84 -4.81 5.76 10.30
C LYS A 84 -4.21 5.06 9.09
N LEU A 85 -4.93 5.05 7.97
CA LEU A 85 -4.51 4.38 6.74
C LEU A 85 -4.40 5.37 5.59
N GLY A 86 -3.34 5.25 4.80
CA GLY A 86 -3.22 5.89 3.51
C GLY A 86 -3.35 4.83 2.40
N PHE A 87 -3.95 5.20 1.26
CA PHE A 87 -4.17 4.27 0.16
C PHE A 87 -3.60 4.79 -1.14
N VAL A 88 -2.85 3.92 -1.83
CA VAL A 88 -2.37 4.12 -3.20
C VAL A 88 -2.81 2.92 -4.03
N PHE A 89 -3.67 3.16 -5.02
CA PHE A 89 -4.21 2.13 -5.91
C PHE A 89 -3.52 2.14 -7.27
N GLN A 90 -3.60 1.05 -8.00
CA GLN A 90 -3.11 0.91 -9.36
C GLN A 90 -3.73 1.93 -10.33
N ASP A 91 -5.03 2.22 -10.18
CA ASP A 91 -5.79 3.14 -11.04
C ASP A 91 -5.83 4.58 -10.49
N PHE A 92 -4.87 4.97 -9.63
CA PHE A 92 -4.71 6.30 -9.03
C PHE A 92 -5.89 6.75 -8.16
N MET A 93 -7.12 6.47 -8.55
CA MET A 93 -8.38 6.86 -7.90
C MET A 93 -8.44 8.36 -7.58
N LEU A 94 -8.00 9.19 -8.51
CA LEU A 94 -8.14 10.65 -8.42
C LEU A 94 -9.56 11.04 -8.89
N LEU A 95 -10.08 12.12 -8.33
CA LEU A 95 -11.36 12.71 -8.75
C LEU A 95 -11.10 13.68 -9.90
N ASP A 96 -11.65 13.37 -11.07
CA ASP A 96 -11.41 14.13 -12.32
C ASP A 96 -11.92 15.58 -12.28
N GLY A 97 -12.94 15.85 -11.46
CA GLY A 97 -13.50 17.19 -11.27
C GLY A 97 -12.73 18.07 -10.30
N LEU A 98 -11.62 17.61 -9.74
CA LEU A 98 -10.78 18.33 -8.79
C LEU A 98 -9.36 18.47 -9.35
N THR A 99 -8.71 19.58 -9.03
CA THR A 99 -7.28 19.78 -9.31
C THR A 99 -6.42 18.78 -8.55
N ILE A 100 -5.16 18.67 -8.93
CA ILE A 100 -4.15 17.84 -8.25
C ILE A 100 -4.06 18.23 -6.76
N ARG A 101 -3.99 19.53 -6.44
CA ARG A 101 -3.96 20.03 -5.07
C ARG A 101 -5.21 19.66 -4.28
N GLU A 102 -6.38 19.86 -4.85
CA GLU A 102 -7.65 19.50 -4.21
C GLU A 102 -7.76 17.99 -3.97
N ASN A 103 -7.32 17.16 -4.93
CA ASN A 103 -7.23 15.71 -4.73
C ASN A 103 -6.39 15.34 -3.51
N ILE A 104 -5.24 15.99 -3.30
CA ILE A 104 -4.38 15.75 -2.13
C ILE A 104 -5.10 16.12 -0.83
N LEU A 105 -5.89 17.19 -0.83
CA LEU A 105 -6.58 17.70 0.37
C LEU A 105 -7.86 16.93 0.75
N ILE A 106 -8.44 16.11 -0.16
CA ILE A 106 -9.70 15.39 0.08
C ILE A 106 -9.77 14.69 1.45
N PRO A 107 -8.78 13.90 1.90
CA PRO A 107 -8.89 13.21 3.18
C PRO A 107 -9.01 14.16 4.37
N ARG A 108 -8.41 15.35 4.28
CA ARG A 108 -8.55 16.42 5.28
C ARG A 108 -9.90 17.12 5.21
N ILE A 109 -10.43 17.30 4.01
CA ILE A 109 -11.78 17.86 3.79
C ILE A 109 -12.82 16.93 4.44
N ILE A 110 -12.73 15.63 4.19
CA ILE A 110 -13.62 14.61 4.78
C ILE A 110 -13.52 14.64 6.32
N LYS A 111 -12.33 14.81 6.87
CA LYS A 111 -12.10 14.92 8.31
C LYS A 111 -12.54 16.26 8.91
N GLY A 112 -12.79 17.27 8.08
CA GLY A 112 -13.11 18.65 8.54
C GLY A 112 -11.90 19.40 9.12
N THR A 113 -10.67 19.07 8.72
CA THR A 113 -9.42 19.59 9.33
C THR A 113 -8.46 20.21 8.33
N VAL A 114 -8.98 20.87 7.27
CA VAL A 114 -8.10 21.48 6.25
C VAL A 114 -7.21 22.56 6.86
N GLY A 115 -7.70 23.64 7.36
CA GLY A 115 -6.95 24.71 8.02
C GLY A 115 -5.57 25.04 7.43
N LYS A 116 -4.84 25.98 8.04
CA LYS A 116 -3.47 26.32 7.60
C LYS A 116 -2.49 25.16 7.67
N ASP A 117 -2.62 24.29 8.67
CA ASP A 117 -1.72 23.14 8.82
C ASP A 117 -1.90 22.11 7.69
N GLY A 118 -3.14 21.91 7.25
CA GLY A 118 -3.43 21.05 6.11
C GLY A 118 -2.88 21.60 4.79
N GLU A 119 -3.04 22.90 4.56
CA GLU A 119 -2.49 23.60 3.38
C GLU A 119 -0.94 23.54 3.38
N ASN A 120 -0.30 23.83 4.51
CA ASN A 120 1.15 23.76 4.63
C ASN A 120 1.69 22.35 4.39
N LEU A 121 1.00 21.31 4.89
CA LEU A 121 1.40 19.93 4.65
C LEU A 121 1.20 19.53 3.19
N ALA A 122 0.12 20.00 2.54
CA ALA A 122 -0.08 19.79 1.11
C ALA A 122 1.06 20.42 0.29
N ASP A 123 1.49 21.65 0.63
CA ASP A 123 2.63 22.30 -0.02
C ASP A 123 3.94 21.54 0.17
N GLN A 124 4.15 20.96 1.36
CA GLN A 124 5.34 20.13 1.64
C GLN A 124 5.32 18.84 0.79
N LEU A 125 4.20 18.13 0.75
CA LEU A 125 4.05 16.90 -0.02
C LEU A 125 4.15 17.15 -1.54
N ILE A 126 3.55 18.24 -2.03
CA ILE A 126 3.63 18.67 -3.43
C ILE A 126 5.09 18.90 -3.84
N ARG A 127 5.88 19.59 -3.00
CA ARG A 127 7.31 19.81 -3.22
C ARG A 127 8.11 18.53 -3.13
N LEU A 128 7.88 17.74 -2.09
CA LEU A 128 8.60 16.47 -1.86
C LEU A 128 8.49 15.55 -3.10
N PHE A 129 7.30 15.45 -3.68
CA PHE A 129 7.08 14.56 -4.82
C PHE A 129 7.23 15.22 -6.19
N GLY A 130 7.72 16.48 -6.26
CA GLY A 130 8.04 17.17 -7.50
C GLY A 130 6.84 17.41 -8.41
N ILE A 131 5.69 17.74 -7.82
CA ILE A 131 4.41 17.96 -8.55
C ILE A 131 3.89 19.40 -8.45
N GLU A 132 4.74 20.38 -8.08
CA GLU A 132 4.36 21.80 -7.98
C GLU A 132 3.83 22.36 -9.30
N HIS A 133 4.47 21.99 -10.41
CA HIS A 133 4.14 22.50 -11.75
C HIS A 133 2.79 22.04 -12.29
N ILE A 134 2.16 21.05 -11.63
CA ILE A 134 0.86 20.50 -12.01
C ILE A 134 -0.24 20.72 -10.97
N GLN A 135 0.04 21.33 -9.82
CA GLN A 135 -0.89 21.38 -8.69
C GLN A 135 -2.26 21.99 -8.99
N HIS A 136 -2.33 22.88 -9.99
CA HIS A 136 -3.57 23.52 -10.45
C HIS A 136 -4.20 22.86 -11.67
N LYS A 137 -3.60 21.80 -12.21
CA LYS A 137 -4.14 21.02 -13.32
C LYS A 137 -5.12 19.96 -12.82
N PHE A 138 -5.94 19.47 -13.74
CA PHE A 138 -6.84 18.34 -13.50
C PHE A 138 -6.16 17.00 -13.84
N PRO A 139 -6.62 15.87 -13.30
CA PRO A 139 -6.02 14.55 -13.56
C PRO A 139 -5.89 14.19 -15.04
N ALA A 140 -6.82 14.63 -15.89
CA ALA A 140 -6.78 14.39 -17.33
C ALA A 140 -5.64 15.13 -18.06
N GLU A 141 -5.04 16.16 -17.45
CA GLU A 141 -4.01 17.02 -18.04
C GLU A 141 -2.59 16.60 -17.66
N VAL A 142 -2.43 15.51 -16.90
CA VAL A 142 -1.14 15.09 -16.34
C VAL A 142 -0.84 13.62 -16.66
N SER A 143 0.44 13.27 -16.66
CA SER A 143 0.89 11.91 -16.95
C SER A 143 0.48 10.88 -15.87
N GLY A 144 0.50 9.59 -16.21
CA GLY A 144 0.23 8.51 -15.26
C GLY A 144 1.15 8.54 -14.03
N GLY A 145 2.45 8.79 -14.22
CA GLY A 145 3.40 8.92 -13.12
C GLY A 145 3.10 10.12 -12.21
N GLU A 146 2.68 11.26 -12.76
CA GLU A 146 2.27 12.42 -11.97
C GLU A 146 0.97 12.16 -11.20
N ARG A 147 0.01 11.48 -11.81
CA ARG A 147 -1.21 11.02 -11.12
C ARG A 147 -0.89 10.11 -9.94
N GLN A 148 0.04 9.18 -10.13
CA GLN A 148 0.42 8.26 -9.06
C GLN A 148 1.17 8.96 -7.93
N ARG A 149 2.11 9.88 -8.22
CA ARG A 149 2.75 10.70 -7.19
C ARG A 149 1.74 11.58 -6.43
N THR A 150 0.70 12.06 -7.11
CA THR A 150 -0.43 12.76 -6.46
C THR A 150 -1.19 11.82 -5.52
N ALA A 151 -1.43 10.56 -5.92
CA ALA A 151 -2.07 9.56 -5.06
C ALA A 151 -1.20 9.23 -3.83
N VAL A 152 0.13 9.17 -3.98
CA VAL A 152 1.06 9.03 -2.85
C VAL A 152 0.96 10.24 -1.91
N ALA A 153 1.00 11.47 -2.43
CA ALA A 153 0.83 12.69 -1.63
C ALA A 153 -0.51 12.70 -0.87
N ARG A 154 -1.60 12.39 -1.57
CA ARG A 154 -2.95 12.28 -0.98
C ARG A 154 -2.99 11.27 0.17
N SER A 155 -2.34 10.11 0.00
CA SER A 155 -2.34 9.05 1.01
C SER A 155 -1.66 9.46 2.32
N LEU A 156 -0.76 10.44 2.28
CA LEU A 156 0.04 10.90 3.41
C LEU A 156 -0.53 12.13 4.13
N ILE A 157 -1.53 12.81 3.54
CA ILE A 157 -2.01 14.12 4.05
C ILE A 157 -2.58 14.08 5.46
N ASN A 158 -3.07 12.93 5.92
CA ASN A 158 -3.56 12.73 7.29
C ASN A 158 -2.52 12.15 8.26
N ASN A 159 -1.24 12.06 7.86
CA ASN A 159 -0.17 11.41 8.63
C ASN A 159 -0.56 9.99 9.09
N PRO A 160 -0.88 9.07 8.16
CA PRO A 160 -1.37 7.76 8.50
C PRO A 160 -0.30 6.94 9.25
N LEU A 161 -0.75 5.97 10.05
CA LEU A 161 0.14 4.99 10.67
C LEU A 161 0.72 4.02 9.62
N LEU A 162 -0.08 3.67 8.60
CA LEU A 162 0.29 2.69 7.57
C LEU A 162 -0.19 3.17 6.20
N LEU A 163 0.73 3.21 5.25
CA LEU A 163 0.44 3.40 3.85
C LEU A 163 0.31 2.03 3.19
N LEU A 164 -0.84 1.79 2.55
CA LEU A 164 -1.17 0.59 1.80
C LEU A 164 -1.11 0.90 0.30
N ALA A 165 -0.34 0.11 -0.45
CA ALA A 165 -0.20 0.27 -1.89
C ALA A 165 -0.57 -1.04 -2.60
N ASP A 166 -1.55 -1.00 -3.51
CA ASP A 166 -1.97 -2.14 -4.32
C ASP A 166 -1.51 -1.94 -5.76
N GLU A 167 -0.48 -2.70 -6.18
CA GLU A 167 0.12 -2.66 -7.52
C GLU A 167 0.41 -1.23 -8.02
N PRO A 168 1.12 -0.39 -7.24
CA PRO A 168 1.18 1.06 -7.50
C PRO A 168 1.88 1.45 -8.80
N THR A 169 2.54 0.50 -9.47
CA THR A 169 3.28 0.70 -10.73
C THR A 169 2.68 -0.05 -11.91
N GLY A 170 1.60 -0.83 -11.69
CA GLY A 170 1.06 -1.77 -12.68
C GLY A 170 0.61 -1.14 -14.01
N ASN A 171 0.21 0.14 -14.01
CA ASN A 171 -0.28 0.87 -15.20
C ASN A 171 0.75 1.88 -15.74
N LEU A 172 2.04 1.76 -15.36
CA LEU A 172 3.07 2.74 -15.68
C LEU A 172 4.20 2.14 -16.53
N ASP A 173 4.84 2.97 -17.35
CA ASP A 173 6.11 2.62 -17.99
C ASP A 173 7.25 2.51 -16.96
N SER A 174 8.36 1.89 -17.35
CA SER A 174 9.49 1.61 -16.45
C SER A 174 10.11 2.86 -15.80
N LYS A 175 10.13 4.00 -16.51
CA LYS A 175 10.66 5.27 -15.98
C LYS A 175 9.71 5.85 -14.94
N SER A 176 8.43 5.89 -15.25
CA SER A 176 7.38 6.35 -14.34
C SER A 176 7.28 5.46 -13.10
N SER A 177 7.37 4.13 -13.26
CA SER A 177 7.40 3.15 -12.17
C SER A 177 8.54 3.43 -11.21
N ARG A 178 9.76 3.67 -11.72
CA ARG A 178 10.92 4.02 -10.89
C ARG A 178 10.65 5.29 -10.06
N ASN A 179 10.19 6.37 -10.69
CA ASN A 179 9.92 7.63 -10.01
C ASN A 179 8.86 7.49 -8.91
N VAL A 180 7.85 6.63 -9.13
CA VAL A 180 6.80 6.36 -8.13
C VAL A 180 7.38 5.58 -6.95
N ILE A 181 8.18 4.54 -7.19
CA ILE A 181 8.81 3.78 -6.10
C ILE A 181 9.81 4.63 -5.32
N GLU A 182 10.56 5.50 -5.99
CA GLU A 182 11.43 6.49 -5.33
C GLU A 182 10.62 7.43 -4.43
N SER A 183 9.39 7.81 -4.82
CA SER A 183 8.49 8.60 -3.96
C SER A 183 8.06 7.85 -2.68
N PHE A 184 7.87 6.53 -2.73
CA PHE A 184 7.65 5.72 -1.51
C PHE A 184 8.91 5.70 -0.63
N GLU A 185 10.09 5.58 -1.21
CA GLU A 185 11.35 5.62 -0.48
C GLU A 185 11.59 7.00 0.17
N GLU A 186 11.26 8.09 -0.53
CA GLU A 186 11.26 9.45 0.02
C GLU A 186 10.26 9.60 1.18
N ALA A 187 9.03 9.10 1.03
CA ALA A 187 8.04 9.11 2.10
C ALA A 187 8.56 8.36 3.34
N ARG A 188 9.22 7.21 3.16
CA ARG A 188 9.81 6.45 4.25
C ARG A 188 10.97 7.20 4.91
N THR A 189 11.92 7.70 4.13
CA THR A 189 13.17 8.27 4.65
C THR A 189 12.99 9.67 5.23
N GLN A 190 12.13 10.51 4.63
CA GLN A 190 11.95 11.89 5.05
C GLN A 190 10.77 12.09 6.01
N LEU A 191 9.72 11.26 5.89
CA LEU A 191 8.52 11.37 6.73
C LEU A 191 8.36 10.24 7.75
N GLY A 192 9.24 9.22 7.71
CA GLY A 192 9.14 8.05 8.59
C GLY A 192 7.92 7.16 8.28
N ALA A 193 7.38 7.23 7.06
CA ALA A 193 6.21 6.46 6.68
C ALA A 193 6.46 4.96 6.79
N THR A 194 5.47 4.23 7.32
CA THR A 194 5.44 2.77 7.28
C THR A 194 4.64 2.35 6.06
N ILE A 195 5.19 1.46 5.23
CA ILE A 195 4.61 1.14 3.93
C ILE A 195 4.43 -0.37 3.78
N PHE A 196 3.23 -0.77 3.38
CA PHE A 196 2.88 -2.14 3.03
C PHE A 196 2.39 -2.17 1.57
N MET A 197 3.20 -2.71 0.69
CA MET A 197 2.94 -2.74 -0.75
C MET A 197 2.62 -4.15 -1.21
N VAL A 198 1.61 -4.30 -2.04
CA VAL A 198 1.36 -5.52 -2.81
C VAL A 198 1.84 -5.27 -4.23
N THR A 199 2.66 -6.17 -4.76
CA THR A 199 3.14 -6.09 -6.14
C THR A 199 3.57 -7.46 -6.67
N HIS A 200 3.52 -7.64 -7.98
CA HIS A 200 4.15 -8.77 -8.69
C HIS A 200 5.49 -8.40 -9.33
N ASP A 201 5.86 -7.10 -9.28
CA ASP A 201 7.08 -6.58 -9.89
C ASP A 201 8.27 -6.66 -8.92
N ALA A 202 9.25 -7.52 -9.24
CA ALA A 202 10.47 -7.70 -8.46
C ALA A 202 11.34 -6.44 -8.40
N PHE A 203 11.30 -5.59 -9.45
CA PHE A 203 12.03 -4.33 -9.44
C PHE A 203 11.47 -3.40 -8.35
N SER A 204 10.16 -3.19 -8.29
CA SER A 204 9.50 -2.39 -7.25
C SER A 204 9.76 -2.98 -5.86
N ALA A 205 9.64 -4.29 -5.70
CA ALA A 205 9.88 -4.97 -4.43
C ALA A 205 11.34 -4.87 -3.95
N SER A 206 12.31 -4.69 -4.86
CA SER A 206 13.73 -4.57 -4.49
C SER A 206 14.07 -3.28 -3.71
N PHE A 207 13.19 -2.29 -3.71
CA PHE A 207 13.33 -1.07 -2.90
C PHE A 207 12.94 -1.29 -1.43
N CYS A 208 12.12 -2.30 -1.15
CA CYS A 208 11.63 -2.59 0.19
C CYS A 208 12.73 -3.12 1.12
N ASP A 209 12.55 -2.93 2.43
CA ASP A 209 13.43 -3.49 3.44
C ASP A 209 13.27 -5.01 3.54
N ARG A 210 12.03 -5.50 3.31
CA ARG A 210 11.68 -6.91 3.36
C ARG A 210 10.58 -7.25 2.35
N VAL A 211 10.65 -8.48 1.82
CA VAL A 211 9.64 -9.03 0.92
C VAL A 211 9.07 -10.31 1.51
N ILE A 212 7.75 -10.39 1.56
CA ILE A 212 6.98 -11.55 1.97
C ILE A 212 6.42 -12.21 0.72
N LEU A 213 6.76 -13.48 0.49
CA LEU A 213 6.24 -14.27 -0.62
C LEU A 213 5.03 -15.06 -0.15
N LEU A 214 3.89 -14.83 -0.79
CA LEU A 214 2.62 -15.49 -0.51
C LEU A 214 2.31 -16.51 -1.63
N LYS A 215 2.08 -17.78 -1.26
CA LYS A 215 1.65 -18.87 -2.16
C LYS A 215 0.48 -19.60 -1.52
N ASP A 216 -0.59 -19.85 -2.26
CA ASP A 216 -1.78 -20.62 -1.85
C ASP A 216 -2.40 -20.20 -0.51
N GLY A 217 -2.38 -18.88 -0.23
CA GLY A 217 -2.93 -18.30 0.99
C GLY A 217 -2.04 -18.44 2.22
N ARG A 218 -0.77 -18.83 2.06
CA ARG A 218 0.22 -18.98 3.14
C ARG A 218 1.49 -18.21 2.82
N ILE A 219 2.21 -17.80 3.85
CA ILE A 219 3.56 -17.27 3.67
C ILE A 219 4.47 -18.41 3.26
N TYR A 220 5.02 -18.32 2.05
CA TYR A 220 6.00 -19.26 1.51
C TYR A 220 7.40 -18.98 2.04
N LYS A 221 7.84 -17.72 1.94
CA LYS A 221 9.20 -17.29 2.34
C LYS A 221 9.20 -15.80 2.68
N GLN A 222 10.14 -15.38 3.51
CA GLN A 222 10.43 -13.95 3.74
C GLN A 222 11.90 -13.70 3.44
N LEU A 223 12.17 -12.58 2.77
CA LEU A 223 13.50 -12.14 2.39
C LEU A 223 13.73 -10.74 2.92
N GLU A 224 14.83 -10.53 3.63
CA GLU A 224 15.26 -9.21 4.11
C GLU A 224 16.37 -8.67 3.19
N LYS A 225 16.28 -7.39 2.85
CA LYS A 225 17.29 -6.74 2.03
C LYS A 225 18.58 -6.61 2.82
N GLN A 226 19.62 -7.34 2.37
CA GLN A 226 20.97 -7.25 2.91
C GLN A 226 21.89 -6.66 1.82
N GLY A 227 22.41 -5.46 2.09
CA GLY A 227 23.34 -4.79 1.17
C GLY A 227 22.68 -4.12 -0.03
N GLU A 228 23.29 -4.24 -1.20
CA GLU A 228 22.87 -3.51 -2.40
C GLU A 228 21.55 -4.02 -2.97
N ARG A 229 20.74 -3.08 -3.48
CA ARG A 229 19.44 -3.36 -4.12
C ARG A 229 19.56 -4.32 -5.31
N SER A 230 20.61 -4.23 -6.10
CA SER A 230 20.86 -5.10 -7.27
C SER A 230 20.98 -6.58 -6.86
N ILE A 231 21.66 -6.85 -5.77
CA ILE A 231 21.82 -8.20 -5.21
C ILE A 231 20.47 -8.70 -4.70
N PHE A 232 19.75 -7.87 -3.95
CA PHE A 232 18.43 -8.23 -3.43
C PHE A 232 17.42 -8.49 -4.55
N HIS A 233 17.45 -7.69 -5.63
CA HIS A 233 16.62 -7.93 -6.82
C HIS A 233 16.90 -9.29 -7.46
N SER A 234 18.17 -9.67 -7.62
CA SER A 234 18.55 -11.00 -8.15
C SER A 234 18.05 -12.13 -7.25
N GLN A 235 18.21 -11.99 -5.93
CA GLN A 235 17.69 -12.98 -4.96
C GLN A 235 16.16 -13.15 -5.05
N LEU A 236 15.43 -12.04 -5.25
CA LEU A 236 13.97 -12.08 -5.44
C LEU A 236 13.60 -12.87 -6.69
N LEU A 237 14.29 -12.62 -7.82
CA LEU A 237 14.05 -13.33 -9.07
C LEU A 237 14.32 -14.84 -8.94
N ASP A 238 15.39 -15.23 -8.23
CA ASP A 238 15.71 -16.65 -8.03
C ASP A 238 14.63 -17.36 -7.21
N VAL A 239 14.19 -16.74 -6.11
CA VAL A 239 13.13 -17.34 -5.27
C VAL A 239 11.77 -17.38 -5.99
N LEU A 240 11.46 -16.38 -6.83
CA LEU A 240 10.25 -16.41 -7.66
C LEU A 240 10.28 -17.55 -8.70
N LYS A 241 11.46 -17.86 -9.28
CA LYS A 241 11.63 -19.02 -10.15
C LYS A 241 11.47 -20.35 -9.40
N GLU A 242 12.08 -20.46 -8.21
CA GLU A 242 11.89 -21.63 -7.33
C GLU A 242 10.39 -21.87 -7.09
N MET A 243 9.68 -20.82 -6.65
CA MET A 243 8.25 -20.88 -6.34
C MET A 243 7.37 -21.30 -7.53
N SER A 244 7.78 -20.94 -8.76
CA SER A 244 7.06 -21.33 -9.99
C SER A 244 7.34 -22.79 -10.40
N ASN A 245 8.46 -23.38 -9.97
CA ASN A 245 8.81 -24.77 -10.30
C ASN A 245 8.21 -25.78 -9.32
N ASP A 246 7.67 -25.31 -8.18
CA ASP A 246 7.02 -26.14 -7.16
C ASP A 246 5.51 -26.35 -7.47
N ASP A 247 5.02 -25.93 -8.62
CA ASP A 247 3.67 -26.17 -9.17
C ASP A 247 3.72 -27.34 -10.16
#